data_e79ddf047f259fa10ac833a5375a6326
#
_entry.id   e79ddf047f259fa10ac833a5375a6326
#
_cell.length_a   1.000
_cell.length_b   1.000
_cell.length_c   1.000
_cell.angle_alpha   90.00
_cell.angle_beta   90.00
_cell.angle_gamma   90.00
#
_symmetry.space_group_name_H-M   'P 1'
#
loop_
_entity.id
_entity.type
_entity.pdbx_description
1 polymer ?
#
loop_
_entity_poly.entity_id
_entity_poly.type
_entity_poly.pdbx_seq_one_letter_code
_entity_poly.pdbx_strand_id
1 'polypeptide(L)'
;WSTLNKINLATPNIGLLSDSICCPGLDYCALATARSIPIAQRISNYFNSIEKQKIIGEMKIKISGCINACGHHHVGNIGILGLDRNGEEFYQITLGGSAKENSKIGEIIGPSFSSEKIIEAIDTIIKVYLIQRTHKKETFLETLELTGLKPFKDALYDNH
;
A
#
# COMPACT_ATOMS: atom_id res chain seq x y z
N TRP A 1 -14.17 4.72 24.09
CA TRP A 1 -12.81 4.17 23.96
C TRP A 1 -12.59 2.94 24.84
N SER A 2 -12.82 3.04 26.16
CA SER A 2 -12.54 1.95 27.10
C SER A 2 -13.31 0.65 26.80
N THR A 3 -14.56 0.73 26.35
CA THR A 3 -15.35 -0.45 25.95
C THR A 3 -14.78 -1.10 24.70
N LEU A 4 -14.46 -0.32 23.68
CA LEU A 4 -13.87 -0.81 22.42
C LEU A 4 -12.47 -1.39 22.65
N ASN A 5 -11.69 -0.79 23.54
CA ASN A 5 -10.35 -1.29 23.87
C ASN A 5 -10.39 -2.68 24.54
N LYS A 6 -11.39 -2.95 25.38
CA LYS A 6 -11.58 -4.27 26.04
C LYS A 6 -11.85 -5.40 25.05
N ILE A 7 -12.39 -5.10 23.87
CA ILE A 7 -12.70 -6.07 22.82
C ILE A 7 -11.79 -5.92 21.60
N ASN A 8 -10.64 -5.25 21.75
CA ASN A 8 -9.61 -5.03 20.71
C ASN A 8 -10.12 -4.33 19.43
N LEU A 9 -11.10 -3.44 19.56
CA LEU A 9 -11.64 -2.63 18.46
C LEU A 9 -11.26 -1.14 18.56
N ALA A 10 -10.26 -0.80 19.36
CA ALA A 10 -9.81 0.58 19.58
C ALA A 10 -8.36 0.80 19.11
N THR A 11 -8.03 0.39 17.89
CA THR A 11 -6.70 0.62 17.33
C THR A 11 -6.57 2.07 16.82
N PRO A 12 -5.65 2.89 17.36
CA PRO A 12 -5.50 4.30 16.96
C PRO A 12 -4.63 4.43 15.69
N ASN A 13 -5.09 3.88 14.57
CA ASN A 13 -4.33 3.77 13.32
C ASN A 13 -4.86 4.66 12.17
N ILE A 14 -5.77 5.59 12.44
CA ILE A 14 -6.33 6.47 11.42
C ILE A 14 -5.20 7.20 10.68
N GLY A 15 -5.16 7.06 9.36
CA GLY A 15 -4.15 7.66 8.50
C GLY A 15 -2.80 6.95 8.47
N LEU A 16 -2.59 5.95 9.33
CA LEU A 16 -1.38 5.14 9.31
C LEU A 16 -1.49 4.00 8.28
N LEU A 17 -0.40 3.32 8.04
CA LEU A 17 -0.27 2.28 7.01
C LEU A 17 -1.30 1.14 7.16
N SER A 18 -1.62 0.74 8.38
CA SER A 18 -2.62 -0.30 8.64
C SER A 18 -4.09 0.17 8.48
N ASP A 19 -4.32 1.48 8.32
CA ASP A 19 -5.61 2.04 7.91
C ASP A 19 -5.77 1.94 6.39
N SER A 20 -5.59 0.74 5.85
CA SER A 20 -5.67 0.47 4.42
C SER A 20 -7.12 0.31 3.96
N ILE A 21 -7.41 0.76 2.74
CA ILE A 21 -8.71 0.56 2.09
C ILE A 21 -8.56 -0.55 1.06
N CYS A 22 -9.45 -1.54 1.11
CA CYS A 22 -9.52 -2.56 0.06
C CYS A 22 -10.97 -2.79 -0.40
N CYS A 23 -11.15 -3.18 -1.66
CA CYS A 23 -12.43 -3.67 -2.14
C CYS A 23 -12.66 -5.13 -1.67
N PRO A 24 -13.85 -5.71 -1.86
CA PRO A 24 -14.13 -7.10 -1.49
C PRO A 24 -13.19 -8.14 -2.15
N GLY A 25 -12.71 -7.86 -3.38
CA GLY A 25 -11.84 -8.78 -4.11
C GLY A 25 -12.53 -10.07 -4.53
N LEU A 26 -11.75 -11.03 -5.02
CA LEU A 26 -12.24 -12.27 -5.59
C LEU A 26 -13.04 -13.16 -4.61
N ASP A 27 -12.81 -12.99 -3.29
CA ASP A 27 -13.54 -13.76 -2.29
C ASP A 27 -15.05 -13.44 -2.25
N TYR A 28 -15.44 -12.19 -2.60
CA TYR A 28 -16.82 -11.72 -2.51
C TYR A 28 -17.33 -10.98 -3.76
N CYS A 29 -16.55 -10.91 -4.83
CA CYS A 29 -16.89 -10.18 -6.04
C CYS A 29 -16.59 -11.01 -7.29
N ALA A 30 -17.62 -11.42 -8.02
CA ALA A 30 -17.49 -12.21 -9.24
C ALA A 30 -16.76 -11.47 -10.40
N LEU A 31 -16.61 -10.16 -10.30
CA LEU A 31 -15.90 -9.34 -11.30
C LEU A 31 -14.40 -9.19 -10.99
N ALA A 32 -13.98 -9.58 -9.79
CA ALA A 32 -12.58 -9.41 -9.38
C ALA A 32 -11.68 -10.48 -10.01
N THR A 33 -10.42 -10.14 -10.21
CA THR A 33 -9.37 -11.02 -10.76
C THR A 33 -8.37 -11.48 -9.72
N ALA A 34 -8.36 -10.84 -8.54
CA ALA A 34 -7.49 -11.23 -7.43
C ALA A 34 -8.13 -10.89 -6.08
N ARG A 35 -7.65 -11.55 -5.03
CA ARG A 35 -8.07 -11.31 -3.64
C ARG A 35 -7.44 -10.04 -3.10
N SER A 36 -8.23 -9.18 -2.47
CA SER A 36 -7.74 -7.92 -1.85
C SER A 36 -7.74 -7.99 -0.33
N ILE A 37 -8.75 -8.61 0.29
CA ILE A 37 -8.86 -8.69 1.75
C ILE A 37 -7.69 -9.45 2.38
N PRO A 38 -7.28 -10.65 1.91
CA PRO A 38 -6.11 -11.33 2.46
C PRO A 38 -4.81 -10.52 2.35
N ILE A 39 -4.64 -9.74 1.28
CA ILE A 39 -3.47 -8.86 1.12
C ILE A 39 -3.51 -7.73 2.15
N ALA A 40 -4.67 -7.07 2.33
CA ALA A 40 -4.85 -6.03 3.34
C ALA A 40 -4.57 -6.55 4.76
N GLN A 41 -5.07 -7.74 5.09
CA GLN A 41 -4.83 -8.39 6.38
C GLN A 41 -3.35 -8.71 6.60
N ARG A 42 -2.65 -9.24 5.59
CA ARG A 42 -1.21 -9.52 5.67
C ARG A 42 -0.40 -8.26 5.86
N ILE A 43 -0.73 -7.17 5.17
CA ILE A 43 -0.11 -5.86 5.36
C ILE A 43 -0.32 -5.38 6.80
N SER A 44 -1.56 -5.40 7.29
CA SER A 44 -1.90 -4.98 8.65
C SER A 44 -1.17 -5.80 9.71
N ASN A 45 -1.06 -7.12 9.52
CA ASN A 45 -0.35 -8.01 10.44
C ASN A 45 1.17 -7.79 10.42
N TYR A 46 1.76 -7.57 9.24
CA TYR A 46 3.20 -7.32 9.11
C TYR A 46 3.61 -5.98 9.74
N PHE A 47 2.80 -4.95 9.55
CA PHE A 47 3.03 -3.61 10.10
C PHE A 47 2.20 -3.34 11.37
N ASN A 48 2.02 -4.32 12.24
CA ASN A 48 1.15 -4.24 13.42
C ASN A 48 1.65 -3.31 14.55
N SER A 49 2.93 -2.95 14.57
CA SER A 49 3.48 -2.03 15.59
C SER A 49 3.07 -0.59 15.31
N ILE A 50 2.24 -0.03 16.16
CA ILE A 50 1.79 1.36 16.10
C ILE A 50 2.97 2.34 16.21
N GLU A 51 3.98 2.02 17.02
CA GLU A 51 5.20 2.83 17.17
C GLU A 51 5.96 2.93 15.84
N LYS A 52 6.15 1.79 15.16
CA LYS A 52 6.79 1.77 13.82
C LYS A 52 5.96 2.54 12.80
N GLN A 53 4.64 2.36 12.78
CA GLN A 53 3.76 3.09 11.88
C GLN A 53 3.79 4.60 12.11
N LYS A 54 3.89 5.06 13.37
CA LYS A 54 4.06 6.49 13.70
C LYS A 54 5.41 7.03 13.23
N ILE A 55 6.46 6.21 13.20
CA ILE A 55 7.76 6.59 12.62
C ILE A 55 7.67 6.72 11.10
N ILE A 56 6.93 5.83 10.44
CA ILE A 56 6.65 5.90 9.00
C ILE A 56 5.84 7.17 8.68
N GLY A 57 4.85 7.49 9.53
CA GLY A 57 3.97 8.63 9.35
C GLY A 57 2.73 8.32 8.53
N GLU A 58 2.04 9.36 8.05
CA GLU A 58 0.84 9.21 7.24
C GLU A 58 1.16 8.47 5.93
N MET A 59 0.44 7.38 5.67
CA MET A 59 0.58 6.61 4.45
C MET A 59 -0.73 5.89 4.11
N LYS A 60 -1.27 6.15 2.93
CA LYS A 60 -2.53 5.57 2.47
C LYS A 60 -2.27 4.44 1.49
N ILE A 61 -2.53 3.21 1.94
CA ILE A 61 -2.54 2.02 1.07
C ILE A 61 -3.97 1.79 0.59
N LYS A 62 -4.14 1.61 -0.72
CA LYS A 62 -5.42 1.33 -1.36
C LYS A 62 -5.32 0.15 -2.30
N ILE A 63 -6.22 -0.83 -2.16
CA ILE A 63 -6.12 -2.12 -2.83
C ILE A 63 -7.39 -2.41 -3.62
N SER A 64 -7.25 -2.71 -4.89
CA SER A 64 -8.34 -3.13 -5.76
C SER A 64 -8.06 -4.52 -6.33
N GLY A 65 -9.04 -5.41 -6.27
CA GLY A 65 -8.94 -6.78 -6.79
C GLY A 65 -9.10 -6.88 -8.31
N CYS A 66 -9.35 -5.78 -9.02
CA CYS A 66 -9.44 -5.71 -10.49
C CYS A 66 -9.40 -4.26 -10.98
N ILE A 67 -9.43 -4.11 -12.32
CA ILE A 67 -9.37 -2.81 -13.02
C ILE A 67 -10.56 -1.88 -12.74
N ASN A 68 -11.68 -2.39 -12.18
CA ASN A 68 -12.82 -1.55 -11.78
C ASN A 68 -12.48 -0.58 -10.64
N ALA A 69 -11.33 -0.76 -9.99
CA ALA A 69 -10.73 0.18 -9.04
C ALA A 69 -11.62 0.55 -7.84
N CYS A 70 -12.53 -0.32 -7.40
CA CYS A 70 -13.45 -0.06 -6.29
C CYS A 70 -12.72 0.24 -4.96
N GLY A 71 -11.47 -0.20 -4.77
CA GLY A 71 -10.59 0.17 -3.66
C GLY A 71 -9.85 1.48 -3.88
N HIS A 72 -10.10 2.19 -5.00
CA HIS A 72 -9.49 3.47 -5.37
C HIS A 72 -7.95 3.46 -5.36
N HIS A 73 -7.33 2.36 -5.82
CA HIS A 73 -5.87 2.20 -5.80
C HIS A 73 -5.12 3.31 -6.52
N HIS A 74 -5.71 3.91 -7.56
CA HIS A 74 -5.09 5.00 -8.33
C HIS A 74 -4.67 6.21 -7.47
N VAL A 75 -5.41 6.47 -6.39
CA VAL A 75 -5.16 7.63 -5.49
C VAL A 75 -4.62 7.19 -4.12
N GLY A 76 -4.10 5.98 -4.01
CA GLY A 76 -3.31 5.54 -2.85
C GLY A 76 -1.89 6.11 -2.93
N ASN A 77 -1.30 6.47 -1.79
CA ASN A 77 0.14 6.76 -1.76
C ASN A 77 0.92 5.53 -2.25
N ILE A 78 0.49 4.35 -1.82
CA ILE A 78 0.79 3.05 -2.41
C ILE A 78 -0.54 2.47 -2.89
N GLY A 79 -0.71 2.35 -4.19
CA GLY A 79 -1.85 1.70 -4.81
C GLY A 79 -1.50 0.27 -5.22
N ILE A 80 -2.41 -0.66 -5.00
CA ILE A 80 -2.23 -2.08 -5.34
C ILE A 80 -3.39 -2.53 -6.21
N LEU A 81 -3.08 -2.99 -7.42
CA LEU A 81 -4.04 -3.55 -8.35
C LEU A 81 -3.83 -5.06 -8.49
N GLY A 82 -4.85 -5.82 -8.16
CA GLY A 82 -4.89 -7.26 -8.43
C GLY A 82 -5.09 -7.58 -9.90
N LEU A 83 -4.32 -8.53 -10.39
CA LEU A 83 -4.30 -9.03 -11.77
C LEU A 83 -4.37 -10.55 -11.75
N ASP A 84 -4.99 -11.13 -12.77
CA ASP A 84 -4.87 -12.55 -13.10
C ASP A 84 -3.86 -12.72 -14.24
N ARG A 85 -2.98 -13.71 -14.08
CA ARG A 85 -2.09 -14.17 -15.15
C ARG A 85 -2.12 -15.69 -15.20
N ASN A 86 -2.86 -16.23 -16.13
CA ASN A 86 -3.02 -17.67 -16.33
C ASN A 86 -3.55 -18.43 -15.10
N GLY A 87 -4.47 -17.82 -14.35
CA GLY A 87 -5.06 -18.38 -13.13
C GLY A 87 -4.27 -18.14 -11.85
N GLU A 88 -3.18 -17.36 -11.92
CA GLU A 88 -2.39 -16.96 -10.76
C GLU A 88 -2.59 -15.46 -10.44
N GLU A 89 -2.68 -15.15 -9.14
CA GLU A 89 -2.89 -13.80 -8.66
C GLU A 89 -1.57 -13.03 -8.57
N PHE A 90 -1.54 -11.89 -9.26
CA PHE A 90 -0.44 -10.92 -9.19
C PHE A 90 -0.93 -9.55 -8.74
N TYR A 91 -0.02 -8.75 -8.23
CA TYR A 91 -0.34 -7.44 -7.66
C TYR A 91 0.62 -6.38 -8.22
N GLN A 92 0.06 -5.43 -8.98
CA GLN A 92 0.80 -4.31 -9.53
C GLN A 92 0.78 -3.15 -8.54
N ILE A 93 1.94 -2.53 -8.35
CA ILE A 93 2.08 -1.38 -7.44
C ILE A 93 2.12 -0.08 -8.25
N THR A 94 1.39 0.92 -7.77
CA THR A 94 1.51 2.32 -8.16
C THR A 94 1.95 3.16 -6.96
N LEU A 95 2.76 4.18 -7.17
CA LEU A 95 3.21 5.11 -6.13
C LEU A 95 2.83 6.54 -6.45
N GLY A 96 2.62 7.34 -5.42
CA GLY A 96 2.44 8.79 -5.53
C GLY A 96 1.02 9.26 -5.78
N GLY A 97 0.01 8.39 -5.64
CA GLY A 97 -1.38 8.80 -5.70
C GLY A 97 -1.79 9.63 -4.47
N SER A 98 -2.74 10.53 -4.66
CA SER A 98 -3.32 11.37 -3.61
C SER A 98 -4.80 11.64 -3.90
N ALA A 99 -5.64 11.54 -2.87
CA ALA A 99 -7.05 11.94 -2.92
C ALA A 99 -7.30 13.27 -2.17
N LYS A 100 -6.25 13.99 -1.76
CA LYS A 100 -6.34 15.30 -1.09
C LYS A 100 -6.63 16.40 -2.12
N GLU A 101 -6.65 17.67 -1.70
CA GLU A 101 -6.91 18.84 -2.57
C GLU A 101 -6.04 18.85 -3.84
N ASN A 102 -4.73 18.50 -3.69
CA ASN A 102 -3.82 18.27 -4.81
C ASN A 102 -3.91 16.81 -5.26
N SER A 103 -5.07 16.40 -5.80
CA SER A 103 -5.31 15.04 -6.25
C SER A 103 -4.34 14.63 -7.36
N LYS A 104 -3.79 13.43 -7.27
CA LYS A 104 -2.83 12.88 -8.23
C LYS A 104 -3.06 11.39 -8.39
N ILE A 105 -2.98 10.90 -9.61
CA ILE A 105 -2.96 9.47 -9.91
C ILE A 105 -1.54 8.95 -9.73
N GLY A 106 -1.40 7.83 -9.04
CA GLY A 106 -0.12 7.15 -8.85
C GLY A 106 0.43 6.58 -10.15
N GLU A 107 1.75 6.49 -10.24
CA GLU A 107 2.45 5.93 -11.39
C GLU A 107 2.83 4.47 -11.14
N ILE A 108 2.69 3.61 -12.17
CA ILE A 108 3.10 2.21 -12.12
C ILE A 108 4.62 2.13 -11.92
N ILE A 109 5.05 1.37 -10.90
CA ILE A 109 6.47 1.30 -10.57
C ILE A 109 7.24 0.25 -11.38
N GLY A 110 6.56 -0.77 -11.92
CA GLY A 110 7.19 -1.82 -12.71
C GLY A 110 6.33 -3.08 -12.82
N PRO A 111 6.93 -4.26 -13.06
CA PRO A 111 6.23 -5.53 -13.11
C PRO A 111 5.46 -5.83 -11.82
N SER A 112 4.41 -6.64 -11.93
CA SER A 112 3.60 -7.07 -10.79
C SER A 112 4.31 -8.14 -9.95
N PHE A 113 4.00 -8.19 -8.66
CA PHE A 113 4.51 -9.16 -7.70
C PHE A 113 3.52 -10.30 -7.48
N SER A 114 4.01 -11.50 -7.20
CA SER A 114 3.16 -12.59 -6.72
C SER A 114 2.57 -12.28 -5.34
N SER A 115 1.54 -13.05 -4.96
CA SER A 115 0.92 -12.93 -3.63
C SER A 115 1.95 -13.07 -2.50
N GLU A 116 2.96 -13.91 -2.64
CA GLU A 116 3.99 -14.12 -1.62
C GLU A 116 4.90 -12.92 -1.46
N LYS A 117 5.29 -12.29 -2.58
CA LYS A 117 6.31 -11.23 -2.64
C LYS A 117 5.77 -9.81 -2.40
N ILE A 118 4.46 -9.59 -2.48
CA ILE A 118 3.89 -8.24 -2.39
C ILE A 118 4.19 -7.54 -1.06
N ILE A 119 4.23 -8.29 0.06
CA ILE A 119 4.49 -7.71 1.39
C ILE A 119 5.94 -7.25 1.49
N GLU A 120 6.88 -8.06 0.97
CA GLU A 120 8.30 -7.71 0.92
C GLU A 120 8.53 -6.47 0.03
N ALA A 121 7.84 -6.38 -1.09
CA ALA A 121 7.90 -5.22 -1.96
C ALA A 121 7.44 -3.94 -1.25
N ILE A 122 6.33 -4.00 -0.49
CA ILE A 122 5.86 -2.87 0.31
C ILE A 122 6.88 -2.49 1.40
N ASP A 123 7.45 -3.46 2.09
CA ASP A 123 8.48 -3.23 3.11
C ASP A 123 9.73 -2.55 2.51
N THR A 124 10.14 -2.99 1.32
CA THR A 124 11.23 -2.35 0.56
C THR A 124 10.92 -0.91 0.21
N ILE A 125 9.71 -0.62 -0.29
CA ILE A 125 9.28 0.76 -0.57
C ILE A 125 9.36 1.63 0.69
N ILE A 126 8.88 1.12 1.83
CA ILE A 126 8.91 1.85 3.09
C ILE A 126 10.35 2.09 3.56
N LYS A 127 11.23 1.10 3.44
CA LYS A 127 12.65 1.25 3.78
C LYS A 127 13.33 2.31 2.92
N VAL A 128 13.10 2.31 1.61
CA VAL A 128 13.62 3.34 0.69
C VAL A 128 13.12 4.72 1.11
N TYR A 129 11.83 4.88 1.35
CA TYR A 129 11.26 6.13 1.85
C TYR A 129 11.95 6.61 3.12
N LEU A 130 12.10 5.73 4.14
CA LEU A 130 12.73 6.10 5.41
C LEU A 130 14.20 6.49 5.28
N ILE A 131 14.90 5.94 4.28
CA ILE A 131 16.30 6.30 3.97
C ILE A 131 16.37 7.62 3.20
N GLN A 132 15.46 7.84 2.25
CA GLN A 132 15.50 8.98 1.35
C GLN A 132 14.97 10.27 1.96
N ARG A 133 14.03 10.19 2.93
CA ARG A 133 13.46 11.38 3.55
C ARG A 133 14.53 12.21 4.27
N THR A 134 14.45 13.54 4.12
CA THR A 134 15.45 14.48 4.67
C THR A 134 15.24 14.75 6.16
N HIS A 135 14.00 14.64 6.64
CA HIS A 135 13.67 14.82 8.05
C HIS A 135 12.42 14.01 8.47
N LYS A 136 12.28 13.78 9.78
CA LYS A 136 11.25 12.89 10.35
C LYS A 136 9.79 13.28 10.05
N LYS A 137 9.51 14.54 9.71
CA LYS A 137 8.16 15.02 9.40
C LYS A 137 7.86 15.01 7.91
N GLU A 138 8.85 14.75 7.06
CA GLU A 138 8.66 14.64 5.63
C GLU A 138 7.76 13.45 5.31
N THR A 139 6.71 13.69 4.54
CA THR A 139 5.74 12.68 4.15
C THR A 139 6.26 11.84 3.00
N PHE A 140 5.67 10.66 2.80
CA PHE A 140 5.98 9.80 1.66
C PHE A 140 5.85 10.52 0.31
N LEU A 141 4.78 11.32 0.13
CA LEU A 141 4.55 12.04 -1.11
C LEU A 141 5.60 13.13 -1.35
N GLU A 142 5.97 13.89 -0.32
CA GLU A 142 7.04 14.89 -0.41
C GLU A 142 8.38 14.25 -0.77
N THR A 143 8.75 13.15 -0.11
CA THR A 143 9.97 12.41 -0.43
C THR A 143 9.93 11.90 -1.88
N LEU A 144 8.81 11.33 -2.33
CA LEU A 144 8.67 10.82 -3.68
C LEU A 144 8.75 11.95 -4.73
N GLU A 145 8.22 13.13 -4.43
CA GLU A 145 8.30 14.30 -5.30
C GLU A 145 9.75 14.80 -5.46
N LEU A 146 10.52 14.78 -4.38
CA LEU A 146 11.93 15.20 -4.38
C LEU A 146 12.86 14.19 -5.07
N THR A 147 12.65 12.89 -4.84
CA THR A 147 13.58 11.84 -5.29
C THR A 147 13.16 11.16 -6.60
N GLY A 148 11.89 11.30 -6.97
CA GLY A 148 11.28 10.56 -8.08
C GLY A 148 11.12 9.06 -7.77
N LEU A 149 10.68 8.31 -8.78
CA LEU A 149 10.43 6.86 -8.67
C LEU A 149 11.69 6.01 -8.75
N LYS A 150 12.80 6.56 -9.27
CA LYS A 150 13.99 5.76 -9.58
C LYS A 150 14.55 4.99 -8.38
N PRO A 151 14.77 5.58 -7.19
CA PRO A 151 15.30 4.85 -6.04
C PRO A 151 14.42 3.65 -5.62
N PHE A 152 13.11 3.80 -5.77
CA PHE A 152 12.14 2.74 -5.44
C PHE A 152 12.17 1.62 -6.47
N LYS A 153 12.30 1.95 -7.77
CA LYS A 153 12.43 0.97 -8.85
C LYS A 153 13.71 0.15 -8.71
N ASP A 154 14.84 0.84 -8.54
CA ASP A 154 16.15 0.20 -8.37
C ASP A 154 16.14 -0.77 -7.20
N ALA A 155 15.59 -0.36 -6.05
CA ALA A 155 15.50 -1.23 -4.87
C ALA A 155 14.59 -2.45 -5.04
N LEU A 156 13.56 -2.37 -5.88
CA LEU A 156 12.61 -3.46 -6.12
C LEU A 156 13.04 -4.43 -7.21
N TYR A 157 13.82 -3.97 -8.20
CA TYR A 157 14.06 -4.74 -9.42
C TYR A 157 15.54 -4.93 -9.78
N ASP A 158 16.48 -4.08 -9.30
CA ASP A 158 17.89 -4.15 -9.65
C ASP A 158 18.72 -5.11 -8.77
N ASN A 159 18.11 -5.76 -7.76
CA ASN A 159 18.78 -6.73 -6.88
C ASN A 159 18.63 -8.19 -7.37
N HIS A 160 18.46 -8.38 -8.69
CA HIS A 160 18.43 -9.73 -9.29
C HIS A 160 19.45 -9.87 -10.41
#